data_fa8c8dca4c8df6c4b2ce2ae196184f47
#
_entry.id   fa8c8dca4c8df6c4b2ce2ae196184f47
#
_cell.length_a   1.000
_cell.length_b   1.000
_cell.length_c   1.000
_cell.angle_alpha   90.00
_cell.angle_beta   90.00
_cell.angle_gamma   90.00
#
_symmetry.space_group_name_H-M   'P 1'
#
loop_
_entity.id
_entity.type
_entity.pdbx_description
1 polymer ?
#
loop_
_entity_poly.entity_id
_entity_poly.type
_entity_poly.pdbx_seq_one_letter_code
_entity_poly.pdbx_strand_id
1 'polypeptide(L)'
;MSAGTVVLVGTAVFAVGCATGGTGLRDGGPARTDAVAKTAPSASPADPASTASGKPAPKVDPVRLLMADPKVSNAIKRDLKPCTGKEYPVDVSYGRVTGSPVVDVVVNVLSCADALGRGSFVYREDGGKYENVFSDEQPPVYAEIDRGDLVVTKQVYGKSDALAYPSGEDVITYRWNGEKFVEHDRVHSEYSNVVDGGGQPAPVVTPKN
;
A
#
# COMPACT_ATOMS: atom_id res chain seq x y z
N MET A 1 -5.18 6.59 70.88
CA MET A 1 -5.41 5.12 71.02
C MET A 1 -5.07 4.52 69.68
N SER A 2 -3.85 4.10 69.58
CA SER A 2 -3.32 2.71 69.45
C SER A 2 -3.71 2.12 68.11
N ALA A 3 -2.82 2.08 67.19
CA ALA A 3 -1.74 1.13 66.91
C ALA A 3 -2.21 -0.07 66.08
N GLY A 4 -1.48 -0.39 65.04
CA GLY A 4 -1.59 -1.64 64.32
C GLY A 4 -0.87 -1.66 62.99
N THR A 5 0.46 -1.75 63.01
CA THR A 5 1.36 -1.97 61.86
C THR A 5 1.38 -3.47 61.53
N VAL A 6 1.23 -3.82 60.23
CA VAL A 6 1.71 -5.12 59.73
C VAL A 6 2.44 -4.92 58.42
N VAL A 7 3.74 -5.22 58.44
CA VAL A 7 4.66 -5.28 57.31
C VAL A 7 4.67 -6.75 56.86
N LEU A 8 4.48 -6.97 55.55
CA LEU A 8 4.76 -8.23 54.89
C LEU A 8 5.73 -8.01 53.74
N VAL A 9 6.93 -8.52 53.94
CA VAL A 9 8.05 -8.59 53.01
C VAL A 9 7.84 -9.82 52.11
N GLY A 10 7.73 -9.60 50.79
CA GLY A 10 7.70 -10.66 49.78
C GLY A 10 8.93 -10.56 48.89
N THR A 11 9.82 -11.52 49.04
CA THR A 11 11.06 -11.69 48.24
C THR A 11 10.75 -12.19 46.85
N ALA A 12 11.16 -11.45 45.82
CA ALA A 12 11.15 -11.90 44.42
C ALA A 12 12.49 -12.54 44.06
N VAL A 13 12.43 -13.78 43.59
CA VAL A 13 13.58 -14.54 43.11
C VAL A 13 13.67 -14.34 41.62
N PHE A 14 14.76 -13.73 41.13
CA PHE A 14 15.10 -13.66 39.71
C PHE A 14 15.84 -14.91 39.30
N ALA A 15 15.28 -15.69 38.35
CA ALA A 15 15.97 -16.74 37.66
C ALA A 15 16.49 -16.22 36.30
N VAL A 16 17.80 -16.02 36.22
CA VAL A 16 18.53 -15.76 34.98
C VAL A 16 18.87 -17.10 34.37
N GLY A 17 18.29 -17.45 33.22
CA GLY A 17 18.62 -18.60 32.42
C GLY A 17 19.35 -18.19 31.12
N CYS A 18 20.69 -18.29 31.13
CA CYS A 18 21.47 -18.33 29.90
C CYS A 18 21.42 -19.73 29.30
N ALA A 19 20.97 -19.89 28.07
CA ALA A 19 21.13 -21.11 27.29
C ALA A 19 22.03 -20.83 26.09
N THR A 20 23.24 -21.34 26.17
CA THR A 20 24.30 -21.42 25.16
C THR A 20 23.95 -22.47 24.09
N GLY A 21 24.48 -22.21 22.88
CA GLY A 21 24.26 -22.93 21.66
C GLY A 21 24.45 -24.47 21.67
N GLY A 22 23.75 -25.07 20.71
CA GLY A 22 23.94 -26.49 20.36
C GLY A 22 23.64 -26.65 18.87
N THR A 23 24.70 -26.87 18.08
CA THR A 23 24.64 -27.40 16.72
C THR A 23 24.22 -28.86 16.81
N GLY A 24 22.97 -29.16 16.47
CA GLY A 24 22.48 -30.56 16.39
C GLY A 24 21.84 -30.78 15.02
N LEU A 25 22.48 -31.65 14.22
CA LEU A 25 21.86 -32.32 13.08
C LEU A 25 20.59 -33.04 13.58
N ARG A 26 19.45 -32.74 12.97
CA ARG A 26 18.21 -33.49 13.20
C ARG A 26 17.87 -34.33 12.00
N ASP A 27 17.88 -35.61 12.28
CA ASP A 27 17.39 -36.73 11.47
C ASP A 27 15.91 -36.50 11.08
N GLY A 28 15.57 -36.78 9.81
CA GLY A 28 14.22 -36.62 9.29
C GLY A 28 13.25 -37.67 9.87
N GLY A 29 12.32 -37.19 10.70
CA GLY A 29 11.12 -37.93 11.05
C GLY A 29 9.96 -37.63 10.10
N PRO A 30 8.95 -38.54 9.98
CA PRO A 30 7.88 -38.37 9.00
C PRO A 30 7.02 -37.13 9.26
N ALA A 31 6.70 -36.43 8.19
CA ALA A 31 5.87 -35.24 8.19
C ALA A 31 4.49 -35.53 8.77
N ARG A 32 4.15 -34.88 9.88
CA ARG A 32 2.77 -34.80 10.36
C ARG A 32 2.07 -33.69 9.62
N THR A 33 0.97 -34.01 8.97
CA THR A 33 0.03 -33.05 8.38
C THR A 33 -0.78 -32.41 9.50
N ASP A 34 -0.25 -31.36 10.11
CA ASP A 34 -1.06 -30.48 10.91
C ASP A 34 -1.65 -29.41 9.99
N ALA A 35 -2.97 -29.25 10.06
CA ALA A 35 -3.72 -28.27 9.30
C ALA A 35 -3.14 -26.87 9.54
N VAL A 36 -2.53 -26.29 8.50
CA VAL A 36 -2.11 -24.90 8.51
C VAL A 36 -3.37 -24.06 8.59
N ALA A 37 -3.61 -23.49 9.77
CA ALA A 37 -4.59 -22.45 9.94
C ALA A 37 -4.22 -21.32 8.95
N LYS A 38 -5.14 -21.02 8.04
CA LYS A 38 -5.06 -19.93 7.08
C LYS A 38 -5.02 -18.62 7.86
N THR A 39 -3.83 -18.19 8.27
CA THR A 39 -3.62 -16.83 8.75
C THR A 39 -3.58 -15.98 7.49
N ALA A 40 -4.66 -15.28 7.23
CA ALA A 40 -4.63 -14.14 6.31
C ALA A 40 -3.51 -13.21 6.79
N PRO A 41 -2.70 -12.64 5.89
CA PRO A 41 -1.80 -11.59 6.28
C PRO A 41 -2.66 -10.46 6.85
N SER A 42 -2.56 -10.28 8.18
CA SER A 42 -3.09 -9.12 8.84
C SER A 42 -2.31 -7.96 8.24
N ALA A 43 -2.98 -7.15 7.44
CA ALA A 43 -2.43 -5.86 7.07
C ALA A 43 -2.14 -5.16 8.39
N SER A 44 -0.87 -5.02 8.73
CA SER A 44 -0.45 -4.13 9.80
C SER A 44 -1.02 -2.76 9.44
N PRO A 45 -1.70 -2.07 10.39
CA PRO A 45 -2.03 -0.68 10.16
C PRO A 45 -0.70 0.00 9.84
N ALA A 46 -0.63 0.63 8.66
CA ALA A 46 0.50 1.45 8.27
C ALA A 46 0.72 2.43 9.43
N ASP A 47 1.90 2.41 10.01
CA ASP A 47 2.30 3.42 10.98
C ASP A 47 1.99 4.79 10.36
N PRO A 48 1.32 5.68 11.10
CA PRO A 48 1.06 7.01 10.59
C PRO A 48 2.43 7.64 10.31
N ALA A 49 2.70 7.80 9.01
CA ALA A 49 3.92 8.35 8.49
C ALA A 49 4.34 9.56 9.33
N SER A 50 5.57 9.49 9.80
CA SER A 50 6.38 10.52 10.43
C SER A 50 5.75 11.92 10.29
N THR A 51 5.18 12.42 11.38
CA THR A 51 4.72 13.80 11.51
C THR A 51 5.93 14.72 11.40
N ALA A 52 6.31 15.09 10.18
CA ALA A 52 7.04 16.31 9.97
C ALA A 52 6.17 17.43 10.56
N SER A 53 6.71 18.15 11.56
CA SER A 53 6.12 19.33 12.20
C SER A 53 5.74 20.34 11.12
N GLY A 54 4.53 20.26 10.62
CA GLY A 54 3.98 21.08 9.56
C GLY A 54 2.49 21.24 9.78
N LYS A 55 2.00 22.43 9.46
CA LYS A 55 0.61 22.80 9.38
C LYS A 55 -0.24 21.61 8.91
N PRO A 56 -1.39 21.31 9.55
CA PRO A 56 -2.25 20.21 9.15
C PRO A 56 -2.50 20.25 7.63
N ALA A 57 -2.36 19.10 6.97
CA ALA A 57 -2.66 19.02 5.54
C ALA A 57 -4.06 19.58 5.30
N PRO A 58 -4.25 20.48 4.33
CA PRO A 58 -5.56 21.01 4.02
C PRO A 58 -6.47 19.84 3.66
N LYS A 59 -7.64 19.74 4.28
CA LYS A 59 -8.64 18.76 3.91
C LYS A 59 -9.19 19.13 2.54
N VAL A 60 -8.69 18.47 1.52
CA VAL A 60 -9.17 18.61 0.14
C VAL A 60 -10.31 17.63 -0.05
N ASP A 61 -11.36 18.05 -0.74
CA ASP A 61 -12.40 17.15 -1.22
C ASP A 61 -11.90 16.48 -2.52
N PRO A 62 -11.51 15.21 -2.49
CA PRO A 62 -10.91 14.53 -3.62
C PRO A 62 -11.89 14.33 -4.77
N VAL A 63 -13.16 14.10 -4.47
CA VAL A 63 -14.20 13.90 -5.47
C VAL A 63 -14.45 15.19 -6.23
N ARG A 64 -14.55 16.32 -5.51
CA ARG A 64 -14.69 17.63 -6.14
C ARG A 64 -13.48 17.99 -7.01
N LEU A 65 -12.28 17.64 -6.54
CA LEU A 65 -11.05 17.87 -7.27
C LEU A 65 -11.06 17.13 -8.61
N LEU A 66 -11.31 15.82 -8.59
CA LEU A 66 -11.40 14.98 -9.78
C LEU A 66 -12.52 15.41 -10.73
N MET A 67 -13.69 15.73 -10.21
CA MET A 67 -14.84 16.16 -11.04
C MET A 67 -14.60 17.49 -11.75
N ALA A 68 -13.85 18.40 -11.13
CA ALA A 68 -13.52 19.71 -11.70
C ALA A 68 -12.34 19.68 -12.70
N ASP A 69 -11.53 18.62 -12.65
CA ASP A 69 -10.32 18.51 -13.47
C ASP A 69 -10.67 18.10 -14.92
N PRO A 70 -10.34 18.94 -15.94
CA PRO A 70 -10.59 18.58 -17.34
C PRO A 70 -9.68 17.45 -17.85
N LYS A 71 -8.54 17.16 -17.18
CA LYS A 71 -7.62 16.07 -17.55
C LYS A 71 -8.16 14.69 -17.14
N VAL A 72 -9.09 14.62 -16.17
CA VAL A 72 -9.72 13.37 -15.74
C VAL A 72 -10.78 12.95 -16.76
N SER A 73 -10.70 11.70 -17.22
CA SER A 73 -11.61 11.19 -18.24
C SER A 73 -13.06 11.12 -17.77
N ASN A 74 -13.98 11.13 -18.74
CA ASN A 74 -15.41 10.91 -18.46
C ASN A 74 -15.69 9.50 -17.92
N ALA A 75 -14.82 8.52 -18.18
CA ALA A 75 -14.95 7.18 -17.63
C ALA A 75 -14.78 7.21 -16.12
N ILE A 76 -13.67 7.78 -15.64
CA ILE A 76 -13.42 7.95 -14.21
C ILE A 76 -14.52 8.78 -13.53
N LYS A 77 -14.95 9.89 -14.15
CA LYS A 77 -16.03 10.74 -13.60
C LYS A 77 -17.36 9.99 -13.45
N ARG A 78 -17.65 9.04 -14.36
CA ARG A 78 -18.84 8.18 -14.21
C ARG A 78 -18.73 7.17 -13.08
N ASP A 79 -17.53 6.71 -12.78
CA ASP A 79 -17.25 5.76 -11.71
C ASP A 79 -17.26 6.45 -10.32
N LEU A 80 -17.09 7.77 -10.26
CA LEU A 80 -17.16 8.59 -9.04
C LEU A 80 -18.59 8.75 -8.54
N LYS A 81 -19.22 7.63 -8.19
CA LYS A 81 -20.53 7.58 -7.53
C LYS A 81 -20.37 6.93 -6.16
N PRO A 82 -21.20 7.33 -5.17
CA PRO A 82 -21.15 6.66 -3.88
C PRO A 82 -21.42 5.16 -4.01
N CYS A 83 -20.58 4.33 -3.40
CA CYS A 83 -20.80 2.88 -3.31
C CYS A 83 -21.90 2.55 -2.33
N THR A 84 -21.88 3.22 -1.15
CA THR A 84 -22.85 3.05 -0.08
C THR A 84 -23.04 4.39 0.62
N GLY A 85 -24.28 4.84 0.73
CA GLY A 85 -24.59 6.09 1.43
C GLY A 85 -23.90 7.31 0.79
N LYS A 86 -22.87 7.85 1.45
CA LYS A 86 -22.08 8.98 0.98
C LYS A 86 -20.60 8.62 0.76
N GLU A 87 -20.27 7.34 0.80
CA GLU A 87 -18.90 6.86 0.67
C GLU A 87 -18.53 6.69 -0.81
N TYR A 88 -17.65 7.53 -1.29
CA TYR A 88 -17.10 7.45 -2.64
C TYR A 88 -15.93 6.47 -2.70
N PRO A 89 -15.76 5.76 -3.84
CA PRO A 89 -14.68 4.81 -4.03
C PRO A 89 -13.35 5.54 -4.31
N VAL A 90 -12.86 6.28 -3.35
CA VAL A 90 -11.58 6.99 -3.45
C VAL A 90 -10.72 6.72 -2.23
N ASP A 91 -9.44 6.46 -2.47
CA ASP A 91 -8.42 6.44 -1.45
C ASP A 91 -7.49 7.62 -1.63
N VAL A 92 -7.08 8.26 -0.52
CA VAL A 92 -6.35 9.53 -0.56
C VAL A 92 -5.18 9.49 0.41
N SER A 93 -3.99 9.75 -0.11
CA SER A 93 -2.80 9.94 0.67
C SER A 93 -2.18 11.33 0.45
N TYR A 94 -1.43 11.79 1.44
CA TYR A 94 -0.82 13.11 1.44
C TYR A 94 0.68 12.99 1.69
N GLY A 95 1.51 13.61 0.84
CA GLY A 95 2.95 13.60 0.99
C GLY A 95 3.63 14.62 0.09
N ARG A 96 4.95 14.69 0.16
CA ARG A 96 5.75 15.64 -0.63
C ARG A 96 6.48 14.92 -1.75
N VAL A 97 5.73 14.48 -2.75
CA VAL A 97 6.30 13.75 -3.90
C VAL A 97 6.82 14.69 -5.00
N THR A 98 6.42 15.98 -4.98
CA THR A 98 6.93 17.00 -5.90
C THR A 98 8.00 17.90 -5.27
N GLY A 99 8.37 17.67 -4.00
CA GLY A 99 9.30 18.55 -3.28
C GLY A 99 8.72 19.92 -2.93
N SER A 100 7.42 20.12 -3.12
CA SER A 100 6.71 21.35 -2.73
C SER A 100 6.74 21.56 -1.22
N PRO A 101 6.75 22.83 -0.71
CA PRO A 101 6.59 23.11 0.71
C PRO A 101 5.22 22.70 1.26
N VAL A 102 4.20 22.65 0.40
CA VAL A 102 2.86 22.13 0.71
C VAL A 102 2.80 20.66 0.29
N VAL A 103 2.02 19.85 1.02
CA VAL A 103 1.86 18.44 0.69
C VAL A 103 1.03 18.27 -0.58
N ASP A 104 1.47 17.37 -1.43
CA ASP A 104 0.72 16.91 -2.59
C ASP A 104 -0.39 15.95 -2.16
N VAL A 105 -1.38 15.78 -3.00
CA VAL A 105 -2.52 14.88 -2.78
C VAL A 105 -2.48 13.77 -3.82
N VAL A 106 -2.31 12.54 -3.39
CA VAL A 106 -2.43 11.35 -4.24
C VAL A 106 -3.82 10.79 -4.06
N VAL A 107 -4.53 10.59 -5.17
CA VAL A 107 -5.91 10.11 -5.19
C VAL A 107 -6.01 8.89 -6.09
N ASN A 108 -6.43 7.76 -5.52
CA ASN A 108 -6.79 6.55 -6.26
C ASN A 108 -8.32 6.47 -6.36
N VAL A 109 -8.83 6.29 -7.57
CA VAL A 109 -10.23 5.96 -7.81
C VAL A 109 -10.36 4.46 -7.89
N LEU A 110 -11.25 3.88 -7.12
CA LEU A 110 -11.42 2.44 -6.98
C LEU A 110 -12.76 1.99 -7.60
N SER A 111 -12.89 0.71 -7.81
CA SER A 111 -14.19 0.09 -8.12
C SER A 111 -14.97 -0.16 -6.84
N CYS A 112 -16.28 0.07 -6.86
CA CYS A 112 -17.15 -0.28 -5.73
C CYS A 112 -17.32 -1.79 -5.53
N ALA A 113 -17.05 -2.61 -6.56
CA ALA A 113 -17.34 -4.03 -6.53
C ALA A 113 -16.22 -4.84 -5.86
N ASP A 114 -14.97 -4.49 -6.15
CA ASP A 114 -13.79 -5.28 -5.80
C ASP A 114 -12.61 -4.44 -5.30
N ALA A 115 -12.82 -3.12 -5.15
CA ALA A 115 -11.80 -2.14 -4.76
C ALA A 115 -10.57 -2.09 -5.69
N LEU A 116 -10.67 -2.61 -6.92
CA LEU A 116 -9.59 -2.48 -7.90
C LEU A 116 -9.42 -1.03 -8.34
N GLY A 117 -8.18 -0.59 -8.48
CA GLY A 117 -7.83 0.74 -8.93
C GLY A 117 -8.28 1.00 -10.37
N ARG A 118 -9.03 2.07 -10.58
CA ARG A 118 -9.55 2.52 -11.88
C ARG A 118 -8.72 3.63 -12.49
N GLY A 119 -8.05 4.41 -11.61
CA GLY A 119 -7.17 5.49 -12.00
C GLY A 119 -6.47 6.08 -10.79
N SER A 120 -5.26 6.59 -11.01
CA SER A 120 -4.44 7.24 -9.99
C SER A 120 -4.02 8.62 -10.45
N PHE A 121 -4.08 9.60 -9.54
CA PHE A 121 -3.84 11.00 -9.83
C PHE A 121 -2.99 11.65 -8.73
N VAL A 122 -2.11 12.56 -9.12
CA VAL A 122 -1.39 13.41 -8.17
C VAL A 122 -1.71 14.87 -8.42
N TYR A 123 -2.12 15.55 -7.37
CA TYR A 123 -2.39 16.98 -7.39
C TYR A 123 -1.37 17.74 -6.54
N ARG A 124 -0.68 18.66 -7.17
CA ARG A 124 0.24 19.59 -6.53
C ARG A 124 -0.48 20.89 -6.20
N GLU A 125 -0.25 21.39 -4.99
CA GLU A 125 -0.74 22.73 -4.64
C GLU A 125 0.22 23.80 -5.17
N ASP A 126 -0.32 24.78 -5.87
CA ASP A 126 0.39 25.97 -6.33
C ASP A 126 -0.51 27.22 -6.20
N GLY A 127 -0.09 28.12 -5.31
CA GLY A 127 -0.79 29.39 -5.07
C GLY A 127 -2.25 29.25 -4.63
N GLY A 128 -2.58 28.23 -3.85
CA GLY A 128 -3.94 27.96 -3.37
C GLY A 128 -4.82 27.17 -4.33
N LYS A 129 -4.25 26.69 -5.43
CA LYS A 129 -4.92 25.84 -6.41
C LYS A 129 -4.23 24.49 -6.50
N TYR A 130 -5.01 23.46 -6.80
CA TYR A 130 -4.48 22.12 -7.06
C TYR A 130 -4.38 21.89 -8.56
N GLU A 131 -3.19 21.56 -9.02
CA GLU A 131 -2.91 21.20 -10.41
C GLU A 131 -2.62 19.70 -10.51
N ASN A 132 -3.26 19.02 -11.47
CA ASN A 132 -2.99 17.64 -11.81
C ASN A 132 -1.64 17.55 -12.52
N VAL A 133 -0.67 16.90 -11.85
CA VAL A 133 0.71 16.71 -12.33
C VAL A 133 1.05 15.26 -12.67
N PHE A 134 0.14 14.33 -12.37
CA PHE A 134 0.23 12.92 -12.76
C PHE A 134 -1.16 12.33 -12.93
N SER A 135 -1.32 11.52 -13.97
CA SER A 135 -2.53 10.73 -14.21
C SER A 135 -2.17 9.40 -14.84
N ASP A 136 -2.68 8.31 -14.29
CA ASP A 136 -2.70 7.00 -14.94
C ASP A 136 -4.12 6.42 -14.82
N GLU A 137 -4.76 6.21 -15.97
CA GLU A 137 -6.14 5.68 -16.08
C GLU A 137 -6.16 4.32 -16.80
N GLN A 138 -5.09 3.54 -16.66
CA GLN A 138 -4.98 2.19 -17.21
C GLN A 138 -5.18 1.15 -16.11
N PRO A 139 -6.44 0.76 -15.82
CA PRO A 139 -6.72 -0.16 -14.72
C PRO A 139 -6.24 -1.60 -15.03
N PRO A 140 -5.92 -2.36 -13.98
CA PRO A 140 -5.81 -1.98 -12.59
C PRO A 140 -4.54 -1.19 -12.29
N VAL A 141 -4.70 -0.05 -11.65
CA VAL A 141 -3.59 0.86 -11.28
C VAL A 141 -3.80 1.43 -9.89
N TYR A 142 -2.73 1.51 -9.11
CA TYR A 142 -2.76 2.08 -7.75
C TYR A 142 -1.45 2.81 -7.46
N ALA A 143 -1.54 4.01 -6.89
CA ALA A 143 -0.40 4.84 -6.57
C ALA A 143 -0.25 5.04 -5.06
N GLU A 144 0.97 4.91 -4.57
CA GLU A 144 1.36 5.09 -3.18
C GLU A 144 2.51 6.08 -3.06
N ILE A 145 2.73 6.57 -1.85
CA ILE A 145 3.88 7.42 -1.52
C ILE A 145 4.87 6.58 -0.73
N ASP A 146 6.06 6.35 -1.26
CA ASP A 146 7.15 5.72 -0.55
C ASP A 146 8.37 6.64 -0.50
N ARG A 147 8.79 7.03 0.71
CA ARG A 147 10.00 7.84 0.97
C ARG A 147 10.14 9.11 0.12
N GLY A 148 9.00 9.69 -0.29
CA GLY A 148 8.95 10.90 -1.11
C GLY A 148 8.94 10.65 -2.62
N ASP A 149 8.99 9.40 -3.04
CA ASP A 149 8.76 8.97 -4.43
C ASP A 149 7.28 8.58 -4.62
N LEU A 150 6.80 8.63 -5.85
CA LEU A 150 5.50 8.10 -6.24
C LEU A 150 5.70 6.68 -6.77
N VAL A 151 5.12 5.69 -6.10
CA VAL A 151 5.17 4.28 -6.52
C VAL A 151 3.83 3.89 -7.12
N VAL A 152 3.84 3.40 -8.35
CA VAL A 152 2.64 3.01 -9.08
C VAL A 152 2.68 1.52 -9.38
N THR A 153 1.71 0.80 -8.86
CA THR A 153 1.52 -0.63 -9.11
C THR A 153 0.49 -0.83 -10.21
N LYS A 154 0.84 -1.64 -11.22
CA LYS A 154 -0.03 -1.97 -12.36
C LYS A 154 -0.03 -3.47 -12.60
N GLN A 155 -1.19 -4.04 -12.81
CA GLN A 155 -1.28 -5.43 -13.24
C GLN A 155 -0.99 -5.57 -14.72
N VAL A 156 -0.28 -6.63 -15.08
CA VAL A 156 0.10 -6.95 -16.46
C VAL A 156 -0.70 -8.16 -16.93
N TYR A 157 -1.29 -8.05 -18.11
CA TYR A 157 -2.13 -9.08 -18.72
C TYR A 157 -1.52 -9.57 -20.02
N GLY A 158 -1.45 -10.88 -20.17
CA GLY A 158 -1.23 -11.53 -21.46
C GLY A 158 -2.49 -11.47 -22.34
N LYS A 159 -2.34 -11.84 -23.62
CA LYS A 159 -3.44 -11.77 -24.62
C LYS A 159 -4.68 -12.61 -24.29
N SER A 160 -4.51 -13.64 -23.45
CA SER A 160 -5.57 -14.60 -23.10
C SER A 160 -5.98 -14.54 -21.65
N ASP A 161 -5.43 -13.60 -20.87
CA ASP A 161 -5.70 -13.53 -19.44
C ASP A 161 -7.12 -13.05 -19.18
N ALA A 162 -7.76 -13.70 -18.23
CA ALA A 162 -8.99 -13.18 -17.67
C ALA A 162 -8.67 -12.02 -16.71
N LEU A 163 -9.58 -11.07 -16.60
CA LEU A 163 -9.40 -9.89 -15.74
C LEU A 163 -9.07 -10.24 -14.27
N ALA A 164 -9.55 -11.38 -13.79
CA ALA A 164 -9.28 -11.88 -12.44
C ALA A 164 -7.92 -12.57 -12.28
N TYR A 165 -7.19 -12.82 -13.38
CA TYR A 165 -5.95 -13.59 -13.38
C TYR A 165 -4.90 -12.89 -14.24
N PRO A 166 -4.26 -11.82 -13.74
CA PRO A 166 -3.16 -11.17 -14.45
C PRO A 166 -1.94 -12.08 -14.53
N SER A 167 -1.16 -11.95 -15.60
CA SER A 167 0.12 -12.66 -15.78
C SER A 167 1.21 -12.14 -14.88
N GLY A 168 1.12 -10.89 -14.44
CA GLY A 168 2.18 -10.26 -13.65
C GLY A 168 1.81 -8.90 -13.11
N GLU A 169 2.81 -8.22 -12.58
CA GLU A 169 2.71 -6.92 -11.97
C GLU A 169 3.95 -6.08 -12.30
N ASP A 170 3.73 -4.81 -12.60
CA ASP A 170 4.78 -3.79 -12.67
C ASP A 170 4.66 -2.88 -11.46
N VAL A 171 5.74 -2.74 -10.71
CA VAL A 171 5.91 -1.71 -9.68
C VAL A 171 6.86 -0.64 -10.21
N ILE A 172 6.35 0.56 -10.44
CA ILE A 172 7.07 1.63 -11.11
C ILE A 172 7.29 2.77 -10.12
N THR A 173 8.54 3.12 -9.89
CA THR A 173 8.91 4.28 -9.06
C THR A 173 9.09 5.51 -9.94
N TYR A 174 8.33 6.55 -9.67
CA TYR A 174 8.45 7.83 -10.33
C TYR A 174 9.05 8.88 -9.41
N ARG A 175 9.93 9.72 -9.94
CA ARG A 175 10.50 10.89 -9.27
C ARG A 175 10.14 12.18 -9.98
N TRP A 176 9.91 13.21 -9.17
CA TRP A 176 9.69 14.55 -9.68
C TRP A 176 11.01 15.20 -10.09
N ASN A 177 11.08 15.70 -11.33
CA ASN A 177 12.29 16.34 -11.87
C ASN A 177 12.25 17.88 -11.82
N GLY A 178 11.24 18.46 -11.14
CA GLY A 178 10.99 19.89 -11.08
C GLY A 178 9.84 20.33 -11.98
N GLU A 179 9.48 19.54 -12.99
CA GLU A 179 8.43 19.85 -13.97
C GLU A 179 7.38 18.73 -14.07
N LYS A 180 7.82 17.48 -14.08
CA LYS A 180 6.96 16.29 -14.23
C LYS A 180 7.54 15.07 -13.50
N PHE A 181 6.71 14.08 -13.30
CA PHE A 181 7.16 12.76 -12.88
C PHE A 181 7.86 12.03 -14.03
N VAL A 182 9.02 11.46 -13.74
CA VAL A 182 9.79 10.60 -14.65
C VAL A 182 9.99 9.24 -14.00
N GLU A 183 9.85 8.19 -14.80
CA GLU A 183 10.15 6.83 -14.35
C GLU A 183 11.62 6.76 -13.94
N HIS A 184 11.85 6.35 -12.69
CA HIS A 184 13.17 6.19 -12.11
C HIS A 184 13.58 4.72 -12.04
N ASP A 185 12.64 3.86 -11.69
CA ASP A 185 12.85 2.42 -11.58
C ASP A 185 11.55 1.66 -11.93
N ARG A 186 11.72 0.41 -12.38
CA ARG A 186 10.62 -0.50 -12.66
C ARG A 186 11.02 -1.93 -12.28
N VAL A 187 10.21 -2.54 -11.45
CA VAL A 187 10.30 -3.96 -11.12
C VAL A 187 9.12 -4.67 -11.77
N HIS A 188 9.41 -5.64 -12.62
CA HIS A 188 8.42 -6.53 -13.20
C HIS A 188 8.43 -7.87 -12.46
N SER A 189 7.27 -8.33 -12.04
CA SER A 189 7.08 -9.65 -11.43
C SER A 189 6.11 -10.46 -12.26
N GLU A 190 6.52 -11.63 -12.72
CA GLU A 190 5.64 -12.58 -13.39
C GLU A 190 4.98 -13.50 -12.37
N TYR A 191 3.67 -13.70 -12.51
CA TYR A 191 2.96 -14.68 -11.71
C TYR A 191 3.05 -16.04 -12.41
N SER A 192 3.64 -17.03 -11.74
CA SER A 192 3.68 -18.40 -12.27
C SER A 192 2.27 -18.96 -12.30
N ASN A 193 1.71 -19.16 -13.48
CA ASN A 193 0.47 -19.91 -13.65
C ASN A 193 0.80 -21.40 -13.52
N VAL A 194 0.64 -21.99 -12.33
CA VAL A 194 0.71 -23.45 -12.19
C VAL A 194 -0.58 -24.02 -12.79
N VAL A 195 -0.46 -24.59 -13.96
CA VAL A 195 -1.49 -25.42 -14.57
C VAL A 195 -1.39 -26.79 -13.88
N ASP A 196 -1.93 -26.91 -12.73
CA ASP A 196 -2.44 -28.12 -12.05
C ASP A 196 -2.32 -27.98 -10.52
N GLY A 197 -3.47 -27.94 -9.85
CA GLY A 197 -3.55 -28.23 -8.41
C GLY A 197 -3.33 -27.08 -7.45
N GLY A 198 -4.22 -26.10 -7.41
CA GLY A 198 -4.68 -25.52 -6.13
C GLY A 198 -3.70 -24.70 -5.29
N GLY A 199 -2.62 -24.19 -5.84
CA GLY A 199 -1.73 -23.28 -5.11
C GLY A 199 -1.42 -22.05 -5.93
N GLN A 200 -1.66 -20.87 -5.37
CA GLN A 200 -1.24 -19.63 -5.98
C GLN A 200 0.29 -19.54 -5.91
N PRO A 201 1.01 -19.46 -7.03
CA PRO A 201 2.47 -19.45 -7.00
C PRO A 201 2.99 -18.11 -6.48
N ALA A 202 4.12 -18.16 -5.79
CA ALA A 202 4.83 -16.96 -5.36
C ALA A 202 5.35 -16.20 -6.60
N PRO A 203 5.34 -14.85 -6.59
CA PRO A 203 5.90 -14.05 -7.66
C PRO A 203 7.39 -14.32 -7.83
N VAL A 204 7.83 -14.54 -9.06
CA VAL A 204 9.24 -14.69 -9.42
C VAL A 204 9.77 -13.29 -9.76
N VAL A 205 10.61 -12.74 -8.92
CA VAL A 205 11.28 -11.46 -9.16
C VAL A 205 12.52 -11.72 -10.02
N THR A 206 12.52 -11.27 -11.27
CA THR A 206 13.68 -11.33 -12.15
C THR A 206 14.45 -10.00 -12.07
N PRO A 207 15.66 -9.96 -11.49
CA PRO A 207 16.46 -8.74 -11.51
C PRO A 207 16.90 -8.43 -12.95
N LYS A 208 16.68 -7.20 -13.37
CA LYS A 208 17.17 -6.69 -14.65
C LYS A 208 18.66 -6.37 -14.51
N ASN A 209 19.49 -7.05 -15.28
CA ASN A 209 20.91 -6.71 -15.46
C ASN A 209 21.06 -5.40 -16.25
#